data_a5f88e163b9e676168c1814d24a53069
#
_entry.id   a5f88e163b9e676168c1814d24a53069
#
_cell.length_a   1.000
_cell.length_b   1.000
_cell.length_c   1.000
_cell.angle_alpha   90.00
_cell.angle_beta   90.00
_cell.angle_gamma   90.00
#
_symmetry.space_group_name_H-M   'P 1'
#
loop_
_entity.id
_entity.type
_entity.pdbx_description
1 polymer ?
#
loop_
_entity_poly.entity_id
_entity_poly.type
_entity_poly.pdbx_seq_one_letter_code
_entity_poly.pdbx_strand_id
1 'polypeptide(L)'
;MSLKDKVIFISGGSRGIGLAMVKKAAEDGAKIAIAAKTAEPHPKLPGTIYTAADEIVEAGGEALPVICDIRNEDNVRDAINQTVDHFGGIDICINNASAIQLTNVTDTEMKRYDLMHQINGRGTYMAVSYTHLTLP
;
A
#
# COMPACT_ATOMS: atom_id res chain seq x y z
N MET A 1 13.47 11.56 -16.14
CA MET A 1 13.43 10.19 -15.58
C MET A 1 11.99 9.69 -15.68
N SER A 2 11.78 8.51 -16.17
CA SER A 2 10.43 7.94 -16.35
C SER A 2 10.23 6.77 -15.39
N LEU A 3 8.96 6.59 -14.94
CA LEU A 3 8.54 5.43 -14.14
C LEU A 3 8.00 4.29 -15.02
N LYS A 4 8.13 4.40 -16.34
CA LYS A 4 7.69 3.37 -17.26
C LYS A 4 8.27 2.00 -16.88
N ASP A 5 7.41 1.00 -16.81
CA ASP A 5 7.71 -0.39 -16.45
C ASP A 5 8.30 -0.59 -15.02
N LYS A 6 8.42 0.47 -14.21
CA LYS A 6 8.83 0.35 -12.82
C LYS A 6 7.72 -0.29 -11.99
N VAL A 7 8.09 -1.26 -11.17
CA VAL A 7 7.17 -1.92 -10.26
C VAL A 7 7.14 -1.20 -8.92
N ILE A 8 5.97 -0.72 -8.54
CA ILE A 8 5.71 0.01 -7.30
C ILE A 8 4.81 -0.83 -6.40
N PHE A 9 5.29 -1.14 -5.20
CA PHE A 9 4.47 -1.67 -4.13
C PHE A 9 4.06 -0.52 -3.20
N ILE A 10 2.75 -0.34 -2.96
CA ILE A 10 2.26 0.70 -2.05
C ILE A 10 1.32 0.12 -1.00
N SER A 11 1.57 0.45 0.26
CA SER A 11 0.62 0.21 1.34
C SER A 11 -0.37 1.36 1.47
N GLY A 12 -1.67 1.06 1.57
CA GLY A 12 -2.72 2.07 1.73
C GLY A 12 -3.01 2.88 0.47
N GLY A 13 -2.81 2.31 -0.72
CA GLY A 13 -2.99 3.00 -2.01
C GLY A 13 -4.41 3.03 -2.56
N SER A 14 -5.42 2.59 -1.81
CA SER A 14 -6.81 2.47 -2.30
C SER A 14 -7.58 3.81 -2.35
N ARG A 15 -7.05 4.86 -1.76
CA ARG A 15 -7.70 6.18 -1.68
C ARG A 15 -6.71 7.30 -1.35
N GLY A 16 -7.21 8.55 -1.34
CA GLY A 16 -6.50 9.73 -0.86
C GLY A 16 -5.14 9.93 -1.52
N ILE A 17 -4.16 10.31 -0.70
CA ILE A 17 -2.80 10.64 -1.16
C ILE A 17 -2.14 9.44 -1.83
N GLY A 18 -2.29 8.24 -1.26
CA GLY A 18 -1.71 7.03 -1.84
C GLY A 18 -2.22 6.75 -3.25
N LEU A 19 -3.52 6.83 -3.47
CA LEU A 19 -4.11 6.67 -4.80
C LEU A 19 -3.64 7.77 -5.77
N ALA A 20 -3.58 9.01 -5.33
CA ALA A 20 -3.10 10.13 -6.16
C ALA A 20 -1.66 9.93 -6.63
N MET A 21 -0.77 9.48 -5.72
CA MET A 21 0.62 9.18 -6.06
C MET A 21 0.73 8.09 -7.13
N VAL A 22 0.02 6.98 -6.97
CA VAL A 22 0.14 5.86 -7.90
C VAL A 22 -0.56 6.11 -9.24
N LYS A 23 -1.64 6.91 -9.25
CA LYS A 23 -2.23 7.38 -10.51
C LYS A 23 -1.24 8.24 -11.29
N LYS A 24 -0.51 9.12 -10.60
CA LYS A 24 0.54 9.93 -11.25
C LYS A 24 1.67 9.09 -11.81
N ALA A 25 2.09 8.03 -11.11
CA ALA A 25 3.06 7.08 -11.61
C ALA A 25 2.52 6.26 -12.80
N ALA A 26 1.24 5.92 -12.77
CA ALA A 26 0.56 5.18 -13.85
C ALA A 26 0.52 5.97 -15.18
N GLU A 27 0.43 7.30 -15.13
CA GLU A 27 0.53 8.16 -16.32
C GLU A 27 1.86 7.95 -17.09
N ASP A 28 2.91 7.57 -16.37
CA ASP A 28 4.21 7.22 -16.93
C ASP A 28 4.31 5.74 -17.38
N GLY A 29 3.28 4.92 -17.13
CA GLY A 29 3.27 3.50 -17.45
C GLY A 29 3.88 2.60 -16.36
N ALA A 30 3.82 2.99 -15.09
CA ALA A 30 4.26 2.16 -13.98
C ALA A 30 3.32 0.95 -13.74
N LYS A 31 3.86 -0.08 -13.09
CA LYS A 31 3.16 -1.28 -12.65
C LYS A 31 2.97 -1.20 -11.14
N ILE A 32 1.74 -1.27 -10.66
CA ILE A 32 1.39 -0.90 -9.28
C ILE A 32 0.71 -2.04 -8.55
N ALA A 33 1.30 -2.50 -7.47
CA ALA A 33 0.64 -3.38 -6.50
C ALA A 33 0.07 -2.53 -5.35
N ILE A 34 -1.25 -2.56 -5.20
CA ILE A 34 -1.98 -1.81 -4.17
C ILE A 34 -2.29 -2.75 -3.03
N ALA A 35 -1.60 -2.59 -1.90
CA ALA A 35 -1.79 -3.40 -0.71
C ALA A 35 -2.63 -2.63 0.33
N ALA A 36 -3.86 -3.05 0.55
CA ALA A 36 -4.76 -2.46 1.54
C ALA A 36 -5.83 -3.45 2.00
N LYS A 37 -6.51 -3.14 3.10
CA LYS A 37 -7.57 -3.99 3.66
C LYS A 37 -8.91 -3.84 2.94
N THR A 38 -9.17 -2.69 2.33
CA THR A 38 -10.50 -2.32 1.83
C THR A 38 -10.76 -2.98 0.48
N ALA A 39 -11.33 -4.18 0.52
CA ALA A 39 -11.78 -4.92 -0.66
C ALA A 39 -13.26 -4.68 -0.99
N GLU A 40 -14.07 -4.31 0.02
CA GLU A 40 -15.50 -4.05 -0.12
C GLU A 40 -15.81 -2.57 0.13
N PRO A 41 -16.87 -2.03 -0.52
CA PRO A 41 -17.29 -0.65 -0.28
C PRO A 41 -17.61 -0.38 1.19
N HIS A 42 -17.19 0.78 1.68
CA HIS A 42 -17.44 1.22 3.05
C HIS A 42 -18.32 2.48 3.05
N PRO A 43 -19.36 2.57 3.90
CA PRO A 43 -20.31 3.70 3.88
C PRO A 43 -19.69 5.09 4.08
N LYS A 44 -18.56 5.15 4.78
CA LYS A 44 -17.90 6.42 5.17
C LYS A 44 -16.59 6.68 4.44
N LEU A 45 -16.10 5.71 3.66
CA LEU A 45 -14.78 5.80 3.02
C LEU A 45 -14.91 5.48 1.53
N PRO A 46 -14.44 6.35 0.63
CA PRO A 46 -14.55 6.11 -0.80
C PRO A 46 -13.55 5.05 -1.27
N GLY A 47 -13.96 4.26 -2.25
CA GLY A 47 -13.10 3.38 -3.00
C GLY A 47 -12.68 2.10 -2.29
N THR A 48 -12.22 1.17 -3.10
CA THR A 48 -11.64 -0.13 -2.71
C THR A 48 -10.32 -0.32 -3.43
N ILE A 49 -9.58 -1.40 -3.12
CA ILE A 49 -8.39 -1.77 -3.91
C ILE A 49 -8.74 -2.04 -5.39
N TYR A 50 -9.95 -2.49 -5.66
CA TYR A 50 -10.40 -2.80 -7.05
C TYR A 50 -10.77 -1.53 -7.82
N THR A 51 -11.49 -0.59 -7.22
CA THR A 51 -11.77 0.70 -7.86
C THR A 51 -10.48 1.49 -8.09
N ALA A 52 -9.54 1.42 -7.15
CA ALA A 52 -8.22 2.02 -7.32
C ALA A 52 -7.43 1.37 -8.47
N ALA A 53 -7.51 0.04 -8.60
CA ALA A 53 -6.89 -0.67 -9.73
C ALA A 53 -7.45 -0.21 -11.07
N ASP A 54 -8.78 -0.05 -11.19
CA ASP A 54 -9.43 0.46 -12.39
C ASP A 54 -8.93 1.87 -12.74
N GLU A 55 -8.85 2.76 -11.76
CA GLU A 55 -8.34 4.13 -11.97
C GLU A 55 -6.87 4.16 -12.40
N ILE A 56 -6.05 3.24 -11.91
CA ILE A 56 -4.64 3.11 -12.32
C ILE A 56 -4.54 2.66 -13.78
N VAL A 57 -5.34 1.69 -14.18
CA VAL A 57 -5.38 1.20 -15.55
C VAL A 57 -5.87 2.30 -16.51
N GLU A 58 -6.92 3.04 -16.13
CA GLU A 58 -7.41 4.19 -16.89
C GLU A 58 -6.35 5.29 -17.04
N ALA A 59 -5.48 5.46 -16.05
CA ALA A 59 -4.39 6.43 -16.10
C ALA A 59 -3.20 5.98 -16.98
N GLY A 60 -3.17 4.72 -17.43
CA GLY A 60 -2.16 4.20 -18.34
C GLY A 60 -1.15 3.23 -17.74
N GLY A 61 -1.30 2.84 -16.47
CA GLY A 61 -0.47 1.85 -15.78
C GLY A 61 -1.05 0.44 -15.81
N GLU A 62 -0.36 -0.46 -15.12
CA GLU A 62 -0.86 -1.80 -14.76
C GLU A 62 -1.13 -1.85 -13.25
N ALA A 63 -2.14 -2.59 -12.82
CA ALA A 63 -2.51 -2.67 -11.41
C ALA A 63 -2.71 -4.11 -10.95
N LEU A 64 -2.19 -4.38 -9.74
CA LEU A 64 -2.43 -5.62 -8.99
C LEU A 64 -3.04 -5.25 -7.63
N PRO A 65 -4.35 -5.43 -7.43
CA PRO A 65 -4.94 -5.25 -6.10
C PRO A 65 -4.62 -6.44 -5.21
N VAL A 66 -4.12 -6.18 -4.00
CA VAL A 66 -3.75 -7.19 -3.01
C VAL A 66 -4.39 -6.86 -1.67
N ILE A 67 -5.19 -7.78 -1.13
CA ILE A 67 -5.75 -7.64 0.23
C ILE A 67 -4.60 -7.82 1.23
N CYS A 68 -4.33 -6.79 2.02
CA CYS A 68 -3.25 -6.81 3.00
C CYS A 68 -3.59 -5.94 4.20
N ASP A 69 -3.58 -6.54 5.39
CA ASP A 69 -3.50 -5.80 6.65
C ASP A 69 -2.01 -5.62 6.99
N ILE A 70 -1.54 -4.37 6.96
CA ILE A 70 -0.13 -4.04 7.19
C ILE A 70 0.36 -4.42 8.61
N ARG A 71 -0.55 -4.70 9.53
CA ARG A 71 -0.23 -5.16 10.89
C ARG A 71 0.08 -6.66 10.95
N ASN A 72 -0.35 -7.42 9.97
CA ASN A 72 -0.19 -8.86 9.91
C ASN A 72 1.02 -9.23 9.06
N GLU A 73 2.02 -9.86 9.69
CA GLU A 73 3.28 -10.21 9.04
C GLU A 73 3.09 -11.14 7.84
N ASP A 74 2.25 -12.18 7.97
CA ASP A 74 1.99 -13.10 6.88
C ASP A 74 1.31 -12.41 5.70
N ASN A 75 0.35 -11.49 5.96
CA ASN A 75 -0.28 -10.69 4.92
C ASN A 75 0.75 -9.83 4.15
N VAL A 76 1.68 -9.19 4.86
CA VAL A 76 2.71 -8.35 4.23
C VAL A 76 3.64 -9.20 3.37
N ARG A 77 4.15 -10.32 3.91
CA ARG A 77 5.01 -11.24 3.16
C ARG A 77 4.29 -11.75 1.91
N ASP A 78 3.05 -12.19 2.05
CA ASP A 78 2.27 -12.74 0.94
C ASP A 78 1.97 -11.68 -0.12
N ALA A 79 1.69 -10.44 0.29
CA ALA A 79 1.47 -9.32 -0.64
C ALA A 79 2.74 -8.98 -1.44
N ILE A 80 3.90 -8.97 -0.80
CA ILE A 80 5.19 -8.80 -1.47
C ILE A 80 5.44 -9.94 -2.46
N ASN A 81 5.23 -11.19 -2.04
CA ASN A 81 5.41 -12.35 -2.91
C ASN A 81 4.48 -12.32 -4.12
N GLN A 82 3.20 -12.00 -3.93
CA GLN A 82 2.26 -11.85 -5.04
C GLN A 82 2.70 -10.77 -6.03
N THR A 83 3.25 -9.66 -5.53
CA THR A 83 3.78 -8.59 -6.38
C THR A 83 4.96 -9.07 -7.23
N VAL A 84 5.90 -9.79 -6.62
CA VAL A 84 7.08 -10.35 -7.30
C VAL A 84 6.67 -11.40 -8.32
N ASP A 85 5.75 -12.30 -7.96
CA ASP A 85 5.26 -13.36 -8.86
C ASP A 85 4.55 -12.78 -10.08
N HIS A 86 3.81 -11.69 -9.89
CA HIS A 86 3.03 -11.07 -10.97
C HIS A 86 3.86 -10.15 -11.88
N PHE A 87 4.71 -9.31 -11.30
CA PHE A 87 5.48 -8.29 -12.04
C PHE A 87 6.97 -8.60 -12.20
N GLY A 88 7.48 -9.61 -11.52
CA GLY A 88 8.88 -10.04 -11.62
C GLY A 88 9.84 -9.40 -10.63
N GLY A 89 9.39 -8.47 -9.80
CA GLY A 89 10.22 -7.78 -8.80
C GLY A 89 9.55 -6.53 -8.26
N ILE A 90 10.25 -5.78 -7.43
CA ILE A 90 9.81 -4.48 -6.89
C ILE A 90 10.95 -3.48 -7.01
N ASP A 91 10.72 -2.38 -7.71
CA ASP A 91 11.69 -1.29 -7.85
C ASP A 91 11.51 -0.23 -6.75
N ILE A 92 10.25 0.02 -6.34
CA ILE A 92 9.90 1.10 -5.42
C ILE A 92 8.89 0.56 -4.38
N CYS A 93 9.20 0.78 -3.10
CA CYS A 93 8.29 0.49 -1.99
C CYS A 93 7.81 1.81 -1.36
N ILE A 94 6.49 2.04 -1.37
CA ILE A 94 5.87 3.23 -0.78
C ILE A 94 5.11 2.84 0.49
N ASN A 95 5.61 3.26 1.64
CA ASN A 95 4.96 3.11 2.93
C ASN A 95 4.02 4.29 3.17
N ASN A 96 2.77 4.16 2.71
CA ASN A 96 1.75 5.20 2.83
C ASN A 96 0.67 4.85 3.87
N ALA A 97 0.41 3.58 4.14
CA ALA A 97 -0.55 3.18 5.17
C ALA A 97 -0.17 3.79 6.52
N SER A 98 -1.12 4.46 7.15
CA SER A 98 -0.89 5.12 8.44
C SER A 98 -2.14 5.11 9.31
N ALA A 99 -1.94 5.25 10.62
CA ALA A 99 -2.97 5.55 11.59
C ALA A 99 -2.55 6.77 12.40
N ILE A 100 -3.52 7.61 12.72
CA ILE A 100 -3.32 8.82 13.52
C ILE A 100 -4.39 8.90 14.61
N GLN A 101 -4.02 9.43 15.77
CA GLN A 101 -4.91 9.76 16.86
C GLN A 101 -4.62 11.19 17.32
N LEU A 102 -5.61 12.07 17.16
CA LEU A 102 -5.48 13.50 17.47
C LEU A 102 -6.08 13.82 18.84
N THR A 103 -5.53 13.18 19.88
CA THR A 103 -5.90 13.41 21.27
C THR A 103 -4.68 13.83 22.08
N ASN A 104 -4.92 14.47 23.23
CA ASN A 104 -3.86 14.81 24.17
C ASN A 104 -3.23 13.54 24.76
N VAL A 105 -2.03 13.68 25.34
CA VAL A 105 -1.31 12.57 25.98
C VAL A 105 -2.14 11.89 27.06
N THR A 106 -2.89 12.68 27.84
CA THR A 106 -3.75 12.16 28.92
C THR A 106 -5.02 11.46 28.45
N ASP A 107 -5.43 11.71 27.22
CA ASP A 107 -6.70 11.23 26.66
C ASP A 107 -6.50 10.11 25.62
N THR A 108 -5.24 9.77 25.34
CA THR A 108 -4.91 8.73 24.37
C THR A 108 -4.91 7.36 25.03
N GLU A 109 -5.87 6.51 24.66
CA GLU A 109 -5.92 5.13 25.13
C GLU A 109 -4.76 4.31 24.53
N MET A 110 -4.18 3.39 25.31
CA MET A 110 -3.04 2.57 24.87
C MET A 110 -3.34 1.75 23.62
N LYS A 111 -4.57 1.29 23.42
CA LYS A 111 -4.95 0.61 22.18
C LYS A 111 -4.75 1.48 20.92
N ARG A 112 -4.87 2.80 21.05
CA ARG A 112 -4.62 3.75 19.94
C ARG A 112 -3.13 3.98 19.73
N TYR A 113 -2.39 4.10 20.81
CA TYR A 113 -0.92 4.14 20.79
C TYR A 113 -0.35 2.91 20.08
N ASP A 114 -0.78 1.71 20.52
CA ASP A 114 -0.33 0.45 19.93
C ASP A 114 -0.70 0.36 18.45
N LEU A 115 -1.90 0.76 18.05
CA LEU A 115 -2.33 0.77 16.66
C LEU A 115 -1.44 1.65 15.79
N MET A 116 -1.12 2.86 16.26
CA MET A 116 -0.23 3.77 15.51
C MET A 116 1.16 3.15 15.33
N HIS A 117 1.72 2.52 16.36
CA HIS A 117 3.03 1.88 16.28
C HIS A 117 3.02 0.62 15.41
N GLN A 118 1.97 -0.18 15.48
CA GLN A 118 1.81 -1.36 14.64
C GLN A 118 1.76 -1.01 13.15
N ILE A 119 1.09 0.07 12.78
CA ILE A 119 0.94 0.49 11.39
C ILE A 119 2.13 1.34 10.95
N ASN A 120 2.42 2.43 11.66
CA ASN A 120 3.38 3.44 11.20
C ASN A 120 4.84 2.98 11.34
N GLY A 121 5.17 2.27 12.41
CA GLY A 121 6.52 1.77 12.66
C GLY A 121 6.71 0.34 12.19
N ARG A 122 6.03 -0.62 12.83
CA ARG A 122 6.17 -2.05 12.56
C ARG A 122 5.77 -2.42 11.13
N GLY A 123 4.65 -1.87 10.63
CA GLY A 123 4.18 -2.12 9.27
C GLY A 123 5.18 -1.62 8.21
N THR A 124 5.72 -0.44 8.40
CA THR A 124 6.78 0.12 7.54
C THR A 124 8.02 -0.78 7.54
N TYR A 125 8.49 -1.21 8.71
CA TYR A 125 9.64 -2.11 8.82
C TYR A 125 9.41 -3.43 8.07
N MET A 126 8.24 -4.06 8.23
CA MET A 126 7.93 -5.32 7.56
C MET A 126 7.90 -5.17 6.04
N ALA A 127 7.24 -4.13 5.52
CA ALA A 127 7.17 -3.91 4.07
C ALA A 127 8.57 -3.71 3.46
N VAL A 128 9.42 -2.93 4.10
CA VAL A 128 10.81 -2.71 3.66
C VAL A 128 11.63 -3.99 3.77
N SER A 129 11.53 -4.71 4.88
CA SER A 129 12.28 -5.95 5.11
C SER A 129 11.97 -7.00 4.05
N TYR A 130 10.68 -7.28 3.82
CA TYR A 130 10.28 -8.27 2.81
C TYR A 130 10.61 -7.83 1.39
N THR A 131 10.50 -6.53 1.07
CA THR A 131 10.94 -6.01 -0.23
C THR A 131 12.44 -6.25 -0.44
N HIS A 132 13.27 -6.00 0.57
CA HIS A 132 14.72 -6.27 0.50
C HIS A 132 15.05 -7.75 0.28
N LEU A 133 14.28 -8.66 0.87
CA LEU A 133 14.47 -10.10 0.66
C LEU A 133 14.16 -10.58 -0.76
N THR A 134 13.48 -9.77 -1.58
CA THR A 134 13.20 -10.07 -2.99
C THR A 134 14.23 -9.50 -3.95
N LEU A 135 15.16 -8.67 -3.47
CA LEU A 135 16.21 -8.09 -4.31
C LEU A 135 17.26 -9.14 -4.68
N PRO A 136 17.86 -9.06 -5.88
CA PRO A 136 18.92 -9.96 -6.32
C PRO A 136 20.22 -9.75 -5.52
#